data_94272eef1e71460e43d40e8e03ac35a9
#
_entry.id   94272eef1e71460e43d40e8e03ac35a9
#
_cell.length_a   1.000
_cell.length_b   1.000
_cell.length_c   1.000
_cell.angle_alpha   90.00
_cell.angle_beta   90.00
_cell.angle_gamma   90.00
#
_symmetry.space_group_name_H-M   'P 1'
#
loop_
_entity.id
_entity.type
_entity.pdbx_description
1 polymer ?
#
loop_
_entity_poly.entity_id
_entity_poly.type
_entity_poly.pdbx_seq_one_letter_code
_entity_poly.pdbx_strand_id
1 'polypeptide(L)'
;MFNLKQLTFILFFIIGTHAAVSQLGFSHEIGVIAGPVAMQSDFGVRNNFETDAGNTGIGIGIVHYINFAYRADCNCYSTDTYFNDHFKLRSEISWNKTKLDHFGEWVENPGSGYDQLRTHHGEANNFDIGMQIEYFPLSIRSFQGFAYKFAPFISLGAHYTSYNPKVYTDEPGGNILDPNNFFGPWVNGQSSVSDVISDASGSTWSTVASVGVRYKLTVVSDLMLDLRTQYFYSNWVDGLNHTLASNKANDWLLWLNFGYIYYLD
;
A
#
# COMPACT_ATOMS: atom_id res chain seq x y z
N MET A 1 12.12 -12.14 -20.29
CA MET A 1 12.88 -11.00 -20.87
C MET A 1 12.00 -10.31 -21.89
N PHE A 2 11.62 -9.07 -21.63
CA PHE A 2 10.89 -8.28 -22.64
C PHE A 2 11.79 -8.01 -23.83
N ASN A 3 11.29 -8.27 -25.04
CA ASN A 3 12.03 -8.01 -26.28
C ASN A 3 12.03 -6.49 -26.53
N LEU A 4 13.14 -5.93 -27.02
CA LEU A 4 13.30 -4.51 -27.31
C LEU A 4 12.13 -3.94 -28.15
N LYS A 5 11.58 -4.74 -29.07
CA LYS A 5 10.39 -4.37 -29.85
C LYS A 5 9.12 -4.21 -29.01
N GLN A 6 8.95 -5.01 -27.96
CA GLN A 6 7.81 -4.90 -27.03
C GLN A 6 7.95 -3.65 -26.16
N LEU A 7 9.17 -3.35 -25.71
CA LEU A 7 9.46 -2.14 -24.95
C LEU A 7 9.21 -0.88 -25.78
N THR A 8 9.63 -0.88 -27.05
CA THR A 8 9.40 0.25 -27.97
C THR A 8 7.90 0.42 -28.26
N PHE A 9 7.14 -0.67 -28.39
CA PHE A 9 5.70 -0.63 -28.62
C PHE A 9 4.94 -0.08 -27.41
N ILE A 10 5.33 -0.50 -26.18
CA ILE A 10 4.77 0.01 -24.94
C ILE A 10 5.09 1.49 -24.79
N LEU A 11 6.33 1.91 -25.06
CA LEU A 11 6.74 3.32 -25.01
C LEU A 11 5.96 4.17 -26.02
N PHE A 12 5.73 3.67 -27.23
CA PHE A 12 4.95 4.35 -28.27
C PHE A 12 3.46 4.46 -27.90
N PHE A 13 2.93 3.43 -27.22
CA PHE A 13 1.56 3.43 -26.73
C PHE A 13 1.38 4.45 -25.58
N ILE A 14 2.36 4.54 -24.67
CA ILE A 14 2.37 5.53 -23.58
C ILE A 14 2.45 6.96 -24.12
N ILE A 15 3.31 7.21 -25.12
CA ILE A 15 3.46 8.55 -25.74
C ILE A 15 2.22 8.93 -26.57
N GLY A 16 1.60 7.93 -27.25
CA GLY A 16 0.40 8.13 -28.05
C GLY A 16 -0.85 8.50 -27.26
N THR A 17 -0.93 8.13 -25.98
CA THR A 17 -2.06 8.47 -25.13
C THR A 17 -2.07 9.93 -24.72
N HIS A 18 -0.94 10.63 -24.67
CA HIS A 18 -0.88 12.05 -24.32
C HIS A 18 -1.58 12.95 -25.35
N ALA A 19 -1.62 12.56 -26.63
CA ALA A 19 -2.32 13.33 -27.66
C ALA A 19 -3.86 13.20 -27.58
N ALA A 20 -4.37 12.14 -26.96
CA ALA A 20 -5.81 11.90 -26.81
C ALA A 20 -6.41 12.58 -25.56
N VAL A 21 -5.61 12.87 -24.56
CA VAL A 21 -6.07 13.38 -23.25
C VAL A 21 -6.38 14.87 -23.30
N SER A 22 -5.71 15.62 -24.18
CA SER A 22 -5.95 17.05 -24.43
C SER A 22 -7.41 17.37 -24.85
N GLN A 23 -8.19 16.39 -25.27
CA GLN A 23 -9.57 16.57 -25.71
C GLN A 23 -10.64 16.36 -24.64
N LEU A 24 -10.26 15.81 -23.46
CA LEU A 24 -11.22 15.47 -22.41
C LEU A 24 -11.48 16.59 -21.38
N GLY A 25 -10.72 17.67 -21.42
CA GLY A 25 -10.94 18.87 -20.58
C GLY A 25 -10.67 18.64 -19.09
N PHE A 26 -9.93 17.57 -18.71
CA PHE A 26 -9.49 17.33 -17.33
C PHE A 26 -8.01 17.67 -17.19
N SER A 27 -7.62 18.22 -16.04
CA SER A 27 -6.22 18.39 -15.74
C SER A 27 -5.61 17.14 -15.12
N HIS A 28 -4.32 16.96 -15.32
CA HIS A 28 -3.57 15.81 -14.89
C HIS A 28 -2.43 16.21 -13.95
N GLU A 29 -2.27 15.43 -12.91
CA GLU A 29 -1.17 15.60 -11.96
C GLU A 29 -0.40 14.27 -11.86
N ILE A 30 0.91 14.36 -11.72
CA ILE A 30 1.76 13.18 -11.45
C ILE A 30 2.54 13.41 -10.17
N GLY A 31 2.79 12.37 -9.41
CA GLY A 31 3.56 12.49 -8.20
C GLY A 31 4.31 11.22 -7.83
N VAL A 32 5.21 11.40 -6.89
CA VAL A 32 5.93 10.33 -6.23
C VAL A 32 5.59 10.33 -4.76
N ILE A 33 5.46 9.15 -4.18
CA ILE A 33 5.20 8.95 -2.76
C ILE A 33 6.26 8.02 -2.18
N ALA A 34 6.65 8.26 -0.95
CA ALA A 34 7.56 7.39 -0.21
C ALA A 34 7.30 7.54 1.29
N GLY A 35 7.58 6.50 2.06
CA GLY A 35 7.51 6.60 3.51
C GLY A 35 7.57 5.27 4.23
N PRO A 36 7.58 5.31 5.57
CA PRO A 36 7.57 4.13 6.39
C PRO A 36 6.24 3.40 6.31
N VAL A 37 6.30 2.08 6.35
CA VAL A 37 5.16 1.18 6.47
C VAL A 37 5.26 0.39 7.75
N ALA A 38 4.11 0.03 8.33
CA ALA A 38 4.00 -0.91 9.42
C ALA A 38 2.94 -1.95 9.06
N MET A 39 3.23 -3.23 9.31
CA MET A 39 2.34 -4.32 8.96
C MET A 39 1.82 -5.00 10.22
N GLN A 40 0.52 -5.10 10.33
CA GLN A 40 -0.17 -5.93 11.29
C GLN A 40 -0.54 -7.25 10.61
N SER A 41 0.13 -8.31 11.00
CA SER A 41 0.07 -9.61 10.36
C SER A 41 -0.01 -10.75 11.38
N ASP A 42 0.20 -11.97 10.96
CA ASP A 42 0.27 -13.14 11.86
C ASP A 42 1.60 -13.23 12.63
N PHE A 43 2.55 -12.32 12.38
CA PHE A 43 3.76 -12.16 13.17
C PHE A 43 3.48 -11.35 14.44
N GLY A 44 3.57 -12.00 15.60
CA GLY A 44 3.31 -11.41 16.91
C GLY A 44 1.81 -11.38 17.28
N VAL A 45 1.46 -10.56 18.25
CA VAL A 45 0.09 -10.42 18.77
C VAL A 45 -0.55 -9.16 18.18
N ARG A 46 -1.70 -9.32 17.55
CA ARG A 46 -2.47 -8.18 17.03
C ARG A 46 -2.86 -7.22 18.14
N ASN A 47 -2.89 -5.94 17.81
CA ASN A 47 -3.16 -4.84 18.75
C ASN A 47 -2.10 -4.69 19.87
N ASN A 48 -0.92 -5.26 19.70
CA ASN A 48 0.22 -5.01 20.55
C ASN A 48 1.12 -3.97 19.88
N PHE A 49 1.34 -2.84 20.56
CA PHE A 49 2.11 -1.73 20.02
C PHE A 49 3.57 -2.11 19.69
N GLU A 50 4.19 -2.99 20.48
CA GLU A 50 5.57 -3.44 20.23
C GLU A 50 5.66 -4.24 18.93
N THR A 51 4.68 -5.11 18.67
CA THR A 51 4.57 -5.87 17.44
C THR A 51 4.35 -4.94 16.23
N ASP A 52 3.37 -4.03 16.34
CA ASP A 52 3.02 -3.15 15.22
C ASP A 52 4.13 -2.13 14.90
N ALA A 53 4.85 -1.65 15.93
CA ALA A 53 5.98 -0.73 15.76
C ALA A 53 7.28 -1.44 15.35
N GLY A 54 7.41 -2.74 15.65
CA GLY A 54 8.56 -3.58 15.29
C GLY A 54 8.50 -4.04 13.82
N ASN A 55 7.31 -4.39 13.35
CA ASN A 55 7.08 -4.91 11.98
C ASN A 55 6.96 -3.77 10.96
N THR A 56 8.09 -3.12 10.69
CA THR A 56 8.18 -1.93 9.86
C THR A 56 9.04 -2.12 8.63
N GLY A 57 8.84 -1.24 7.66
CA GLY A 57 9.55 -1.25 6.40
C GLY A 57 9.44 0.08 5.67
N ILE A 58 9.61 0.01 4.38
CA ILE A 58 9.52 1.17 3.48
C ILE A 58 8.60 0.89 2.31
N GLY A 59 7.94 1.93 1.82
CA GLY A 59 7.17 1.92 0.60
C GLY A 59 7.52 3.10 -0.28
N ILE A 60 7.39 2.89 -1.59
CA ILE A 60 7.55 3.91 -2.62
C ILE A 60 6.46 3.70 -3.69
N GLY A 61 6.07 4.77 -4.36
CA GLY A 61 5.08 4.67 -5.44
C GLY A 61 5.05 5.88 -6.36
N ILE A 62 4.36 5.69 -7.46
CA ILE A 62 4.02 6.73 -8.42
C ILE A 62 2.51 6.86 -8.43
N VAL A 63 2.02 8.09 -8.40
CA VAL A 63 0.61 8.42 -8.40
C VAL A 63 0.30 9.33 -9.58
N HIS A 64 -0.85 9.12 -10.18
CA HIS A 64 -1.39 9.95 -11.23
C HIS A 64 -2.80 10.37 -10.83
N TYR A 65 -3.11 11.64 -10.98
CA TYR A 65 -4.42 12.18 -10.67
C TYR A 65 -5.13 12.70 -11.90
N ILE A 66 -6.42 12.44 -11.97
CA ILE A 66 -7.36 13.14 -12.83
C ILE A 66 -8.12 14.11 -11.96
N ASN A 67 -7.98 15.40 -12.28
CA ASN A 67 -8.66 16.49 -11.59
C ASN A 67 -9.86 16.95 -12.42
N PHE A 68 -11.06 16.82 -11.86
CA PHE A 68 -12.30 17.19 -12.52
C PHE A 68 -12.63 18.69 -12.42
N ALA A 69 -11.93 19.43 -11.54
CA ALA A 69 -12.19 20.85 -11.31
C ALA A 69 -11.76 21.74 -12.48
N TYR A 70 -10.75 21.30 -13.23
CA TYR A 70 -10.27 22.06 -14.39
C TYR A 70 -11.11 21.77 -15.63
N ARG A 71 -11.55 22.81 -16.33
CA ARG A 71 -12.13 22.75 -17.67
C ARG A 71 -11.44 23.75 -18.55
N ALA A 72 -10.87 23.28 -19.65
CA ALA A 72 -10.31 24.10 -20.70
C ALA A 72 -11.37 24.84 -21.52
N ASP A 73 -12.65 24.55 -21.29
CA ASP A 73 -13.75 25.15 -22.02
C ASP A 73 -13.98 26.58 -21.56
N CYS A 74 -13.59 27.54 -22.39
CA CYS A 74 -14.00 28.96 -22.28
C CYS A 74 -15.52 29.17 -22.51
N ASN A 75 -16.33 28.14 -22.35
CA ASN A 75 -17.76 28.19 -22.57
C ASN A 75 -18.45 28.61 -21.27
N CYS A 76 -19.09 29.76 -21.30
CA CYS A 76 -19.82 30.36 -20.17
C CYS A 76 -20.98 29.49 -19.63
N TYR A 77 -21.25 28.35 -20.22
CA TYR A 77 -22.27 27.37 -19.83
C TYR A 77 -21.76 26.18 -19.03
N SER A 78 -20.47 26.13 -18.66
CA SER A 78 -19.99 25.06 -17.82
C SER A 78 -20.52 25.23 -16.40
N THR A 79 -21.50 24.42 -16.03
CA THR A 79 -21.99 24.32 -14.65
C THR A 79 -20.92 23.67 -13.80
N ASP A 80 -20.35 24.44 -12.86
CA ASP A 80 -19.50 23.90 -11.81
C ASP A 80 -20.36 23.00 -10.94
N THR A 81 -20.06 21.71 -10.96
CA THR A 81 -20.72 20.76 -10.07
C THR A 81 -19.90 20.62 -8.81
N TYR A 82 -20.58 20.39 -7.68
CA TYR A 82 -19.91 20.06 -6.40
C TYR A 82 -18.90 18.92 -6.57
N PHE A 83 -19.26 17.90 -7.34
CA PHE A 83 -18.37 16.76 -7.59
C PHE A 83 -17.04 17.20 -8.23
N ASN A 84 -17.10 18.02 -9.27
CA ASN A 84 -15.89 18.44 -9.98
C ASN A 84 -14.91 19.23 -9.09
N ASP A 85 -15.43 19.98 -8.14
CA ASP A 85 -14.63 20.84 -7.26
C ASP A 85 -14.16 20.16 -5.98
N HIS A 86 -14.67 18.96 -5.70
CA HIS A 86 -14.37 18.26 -4.44
C HIS A 86 -13.78 16.85 -4.60
N PHE A 87 -13.71 16.32 -5.82
CA PHE A 87 -13.22 14.97 -6.04
C PHE A 87 -12.08 14.95 -7.05
N LYS A 88 -11.13 14.04 -6.79
CA LYS A 88 -10.07 13.64 -7.73
C LYS A 88 -10.02 12.11 -7.81
N LEU A 89 -9.65 11.60 -8.98
CA LEU A 89 -9.33 10.19 -9.15
C LEU A 89 -7.82 10.02 -9.09
N ARG A 90 -7.34 9.20 -8.14
CA ARG A 90 -5.94 8.81 -7.98
C ARG A 90 -5.74 7.42 -8.54
N SER A 91 -4.85 7.26 -9.49
CA SER A 91 -4.31 5.98 -9.94
C SER A 91 -2.91 5.81 -9.35
N GLU A 92 -2.56 4.60 -8.97
CA GLU A 92 -1.32 4.34 -8.24
C GLU A 92 -0.66 3.05 -8.68
N ILE A 93 0.67 3.10 -8.75
CA ILE A 93 1.55 1.95 -8.80
C ILE A 93 2.54 2.12 -7.65
N SER A 94 2.59 1.15 -6.75
CA SER A 94 3.45 1.23 -5.58
C SER A 94 4.09 -0.11 -5.22
N TRP A 95 5.14 -0.03 -4.45
CA TRP A 95 5.86 -1.17 -3.91
C TRP A 95 6.19 -0.89 -2.46
N ASN A 96 6.03 -1.92 -1.62
CA ASN A 96 6.43 -1.86 -0.22
C ASN A 96 7.10 -3.16 0.22
N LYS A 97 8.00 -3.03 1.19
CA LYS A 97 8.69 -4.15 1.80
C LYS A 97 8.76 -3.95 3.30
N THR A 98 8.30 -4.94 4.06
CA THR A 98 8.28 -4.94 5.53
C THR A 98 9.04 -6.15 6.05
N LYS A 99 9.85 -5.96 7.08
CA LYS A 99 10.44 -7.05 7.86
C LYS A 99 9.48 -7.42 8.97
N LEU A 100 9.37 -8.72 9.24
CA LEU A 100 8.40 -9.29 10.17
C LEU A 100 9.14 -10.15 11.18
N ASP A 101 8.94 -9.81 12.45
CA ASP A 101 9.50 -10.51 13.60
C ASP A 101 8.43 -10.66 14.67
N HIS A 102 8.63 -11.57 15.58
CA HIS A 102 7.75 -11.74 16.73
C HIS A 102 8.26 -10.89 17.89
N PHE A 103 7.38 -10.13 18.51
CA PHE A 103 7.65 -9.21 19.62
C PHE A 103 6.72 -9.49 20.80
N GLY A 104 7.05 -8.92 21.97
CA GLY A 104 6.22 -8.90 23.16
C GLY A 104 6.34 -10.16 24.02
N GLU A 105 5.36 -10.36 24.88
CA GLU A 105 5.36 -11.38 25.95
C GLU A 105 5.76 -12.80 25.49
N TRP A 106 5.35 -13.16 24.28
CA TRP A 106 5.59 -14.52 23.75
C TRP A 106 7.04 -14.77 23.31
N VAL A 107 7.87 -13.76 23.19
CA VAL A 107 9.30 -13.91 22.87
C VAL A 107 10.21 -13.58 24.04
N GLU A 108 9.69 -12.93 25.09
CA GLU A 108 10.47 -12.56 26.29
C GLU A 108 10.63 -13.72 27.27
N ASN A 109 9.69 -14.66 27.28
CA ASN A 109 9.70 -15.79 28.22
C ASN A 109 10.70 -16.86 27.80
N PRO A 110 11.36 -17.55 28.75
CA PRO A 110 12.24 -18.68 28.45
C PRO A 110 11.43 -19.93 28.12
N GLY A 111 11.89 -20.71 27.13
CA GLY A 111 11.32 -22.00 26.77
C GLY A 111 11.45 -22.30 25.28
N SER A 112 11.48 -23.58 24.92
CA SER A 112 11.73 -24.02 23.54
C SER A 112 10.73 -23.49 22.51
N GLY A 113 9.46 -23.34 22.88
CA GLY A 113 8.45 -22.73 21.99
C GLY A 113 8.67 -21.25 21.75
N TYR A 114 9.11 -20.52 22.77
CA TYR A 114 9.47 -19.10 22.65
C TYR A 114 10.78 -18.92 21.88
N ASP A 115 11.74 -19.88 22.00
CA ASP A 115 12.96 -19.88 21.20
C ASP A 115 12.65 -20.03 19.72
N GLN A 116 11.72 -20.91 19.35
CA GLN A 116 11.24 -21.07 17.97
C GLN A 116 10.60 -19.78 17.42
N LEU A 117 9.85 -19.03 18.24
CA LEU A 117 9.30 -17.73 17.81
C LEU A 117 10.40 -16.69 17.59
N ARG A 118 11.44 -16.68 18.43
CA ARG A 118 12.57 -15.75 18.29
C ARG A 118 13.42 -16.00 17.05
N THR A 119 13.50 -17.24 16.60
CA THR A 119 14.26 -17.62 15.41
C THR A 119 13.45 -17.59 14.13
N HIS A 120 12.12 -17.36 14.23
CA HIS A 120 11.23 -17.30 13.08
C HIS A 120 11.06 -15.84 12.60
N HIS A 121 11.35 -15.61 11.33
CA HIS A 121 11.36 -14.32 10.69
C HIS A 121 10.61 -14.33 9.36
N GLY A 122 10.11 -13.18 8.94
CA GLY A 122 9.42 -13.01 7.67
C GLY A 122 9.77 -11.71 6.96
N GLU A 123 9.45 -11.67 5.69
CA GLU A 123 9.43 -10.46 4.88
C GLU A 123 8.14 -10.44 4.06
N ALA A 124 7.34 -9.39 4.18
CA ALA A 124 6.29 -9.08 3.22
C ALA A 124 6.85 -8.17 2.13
N ASN A 125 6.64 -8.55 0.88
CA ASN A 125 7.12 -7.80 -0.29
C ASN A 125 5.96 -7.70 -1.28
N ASN A 126 5.37 -6.50 -1.39
CA ASN A 126 4.12 -6.27 -2.10
C ASN A 126 4.30 -5.27 -3.23
N PHE A 127 3.68 -5.57 -4.35
CA PHE A 127 3.55 -4.68 -5.49
C PHE A 127 2.06 -4.43 -5.76
N ASP A 128 1.67 -3.17 -5.72
CA ASP A 128 0.28 -2.73 -5.80
C ASP A 128 0.02 -1.93 -7.07
N ILE A 129 -1.13 -2.17 -7.68
CA ILE A 129 -1.70 -1.31 -8.71
C ILE A 129 -3.17 -1.08 -8.40
N GLY A 130 -3.62 0.17 -8.41
CA GLY A 130 -5.00 0.44 -8.05
C GLY A 130 -5.45 1.86 -8.26
N MET A 131 -6.67 2.11 -7.82
CA MET A 131 -7.31 3.41 -7.94
C MET A 131 -8.03 3.77 -6.66
N GLN A 132 -8.06 5.08 -6.35
CA GLN A 132 -8.73 5.65 -5.19
C GLN A 132 -9.47 6.91 -5.63
N ILE A 133 -10.63 7.15 -5.05
CA ILE A 133 -11.30 8.44 -5.14
C ILE A 133 -10.89 9.26 -3.91
N GLU A 134 -10.42 10.48 -4.14
CA GLU A 134 -10.09 11.45 -3.08
C GLU A 134 -11.19 12.49 -2.98
N TYR A 135 -11.68 12.73 -1.79
CA TYR A 135 -12.65 13.78 -1.47
C TYR A 135 -11.97 14.90 -0.68
N PHE A 136 -12.10 16.12 -1.18
CA PHE A 136 -11.64 17.35 -0.57
C PHE A 136 -12.84 18.14 -0.01
N PRO A 137 -12.95 18.33 1.30
CA PRO A 137 -14.04 19.12 1.88
C PRO A 137 -13.99 20.60 1.49
N LEU A 138 -12.81 21.07 1.05
CA LEU A 138 -12.60 22.44 0.56
C LEU A 138 -12.46 22.46 -0.96
N SER A 139 -12.84 23.57 -1.60
CA SER A 139 -12.80 23.74 -3.05
C SER A 139 -11.38 23.53 -3.62
N ILE A 140 -11.23 22.58 -4.52
CA ILE A 140 -9.96 22.29 -5.22
C ILE A 140 -9.52 23.50 -6.04
N ARG A 141 -10.46 24.22 -6.68
CA ARG A 141 -10.16 25.46 -7.45
C ARG A 141 -9.57 26.53 -6.57
N SER A 142 -10.18 26.76 -5.41
CA SER A 142 -9.68 27.75 -4.46
C SER A 142 -8.29 27.40 -3.97
N PHE A 143 -8.01 26.11 -3.75
CA PHE A 143 -6.69 25.60 -3.41
C PHE A 143 -5.68 25.84 -4.54
N GLN A 144 -6.03 25.51 -5.78
CA GLN A 144 -5.17 25.77 -6.94
C GLN A 144 -4.93 27.26 -7.17
N GLY A 145 -5.93 28.10 -6.90
CA GLY A 145 -5.86 29.56 -6.97
C GLY A 145 -5.16 30.23 -5.78
N PHE A 146 -4.51 29.46 -4.87
CA PHE A 146 -3.83 29.99 -3.67
C PHE A 146 -4.72 30.73 -2.66
N ALA A 147 -6.03 30.52 -2.68
CA ALA A 147 -6.90 31.08 -1.66
C ALA A 147 -6.58 30.54 -0.24
N TYR A 148 -6.05 29.32 -0.18
CA TYR A 148 -5.51 28.70 1.02
C TYR A 148 -4.38 27.71 0.64
N LYS A 149 -3.55 27.32 1.64
CA LYS A 149 -2.34 26.50 1.40
C LYS A 149 -2.49 25.04 1.80
N PHE A 150 -3.46 24.71 2.64
CA PHE A 150 -3.67 23.36 3.16
C PHE A 150 -5.02 22.83 2.68
N ALA A 151 -5.01 21.72 1.97
CA ALA A 151 -6.20 21.02 1.49
C ALA A 151 -6.27 19.64 2.14
N PRO A 152 -7.05 19.46 3.22
CA PRO A 152 -7.29 18.15 3.78
C PRO A 152 -8.10 17.29 2.80
N PHE A 153 -7.89 15.97 2.84
CA PHE A 153 -8.64 15.03 2.04
C PHE A 153 -8.81 13.68 2.75
N ILE A 154 -9.79 12.93 2.31
CA ILE A 154 -9.95 11.51 2.61
C ILE A 154 -10.00 10.75 1.29
N SER A 155 -9.55 9.51 1.29
CA SER A 155 -9.65 8.66 0.10
C SER A 155 -10.15 7.26 0.43
N LEU A 156 -10.75 6.66 -0.59
CA LEU A 156 -11.17 5.26 -0.55
C LEU A 156 -10.97 4.64 -1.94
N GLY A 157 -10.49 3.41 -1.97
CA GLY A 157 -10.26 2.70 -3.22
C GLY A 157 -9.93 1.23 -3.06
N ALA A 158 -9.51 0.65 -4.17
CA ALA A 158 -9.11 -0.75 -4.23
C ALA A 158 -7.79 -0.90 -5.00
N HIS A 159 -6.93 -1.78 -4.52
CA HIS A 159 -5.69 -2.16 -5.18
C HIS A 159 -5.71 -3.67 -5.47
N TYR A 160 -5.07 -4.03 -6.56
CA TYR A 160 -4.67 -5.39 -6.86
C TYR A 160 -3.21 -5.52 -6.43
N THR A 161 -2.98 -6.41 -5.46
CA THR A 161 -1.68 -6.61 -4.82
C THR A 161 -1.10 -7.94 -5.27
N SER A 162 0.11 -7.90 -5.82
CA SER A 162 0.95 -9.08 -6.02
C SER A 162 1.93 -9.15 -4.85
N TYR A 163 1.92 -10.23 -4.09
CA TYR A 163 2.77 -10.42 -2.94
C TYR A 163 3.77 -11.57 -3.14
N ASN A 164 4.93 -11.41 -2.54
CA ASN A 164 6.02 -12.40 -2.55
C ASN A 164 6.65 -12.44 -1.17
N PRO A 165 6.03 -13.16 -0.21
CA PRO A 165 6.54 -13.28 1.13
C PRO A 165 7.82 -14.11 1.16
N LYS A 166 8.61 -13.91 2.20
CA LYS A 166 9.71 -14.80 2.55
C LYS A 166 9.56 -15.19 4.00
N VAL A 167 9.73 -16.45 4.27
CA VAL A 167 9.73 -17.01 5.63
C VAL A 167 11.03 -17.76 5.83
N TYR A 168 11.68 -17.54 6.95
CA TYR A 168 12.94 -18.21 7.29
C TYR A 168 13.05 -18.39 8.80
N THR A 169 13.93 -19.30 9.19
CA THR A 169 14.24 -19.59 10.58
C THR A 169 15.75 -19.67 10.76
N ASP A 170 16.24 -19.18 11.89
CA ASP A 170 17.64 -19.28 12.31
C ASP A 170 17.99 -20.64 12.94
N GLU A 171 16.99 -21.55 13.06
CA GLU A 171 17.24 -22.90 13.56
C GLU A 171 18.20 -23.68 12.65
N PRO A 172 19.04 -24.57 13.21
CA PRO A 172 19.99 -25.35 12.45
C PRO A 172 19.34 -26.17 11.34
N GLY A 173 19.73 -25.87 10.08
CA GLY A 173 19.17 -26.50 8.89
C GLY A 173 18.17 -25.66 8.12
N GLY A 174 17.57 -24.62 8.71
CA GLY A 174 16.78 -23.59 8.05
C GLY A 174 15.60 -24.08 7.19
N ASN A 175 15.14 -25.34 7.41
CA ASN A 175 14.09 -25.93 6.59
C ASN A 175 12.71 -25.43 7.03
N ILE A 176 12.06 -24.63 6.19
CA ILE A 176 10.69 -24.11 6.44
C ILE A 176 9.61 -25.21 6.37
N LEU A 177 9.94 -26.40 5.89
CA LEU A 177 9.01 -27.54 5.83
C LEU A 177 9.16 -28.50 7.02
N ASP A 178 10.12 -28.28 7.91
CA ASP A 178 10.30 -29.09 9.11
C ASP A 178 9.43 -28.53 10.26
N PRO A 179 8.41 -29.30 10.72
CA PRO A 179 7.52 -28.83 11.78
C PRO A 179 8.24 -28.58 13.12
N ASN A 180 9.43 -29.15 13.33
CA ASN A 180 10.20 -28.92 14.55
C ASN A 180 10.85 -27.54 14.62
N ASN A 181 10.98 -26.85 13.48
CA ASN A 181 11.56 -25.53 13.40
C ASN A 181 10.55 -24.40 13.73
N PHE A 182 9.28 -24.75 13.96
CA PHE A 182 8.22 -23.77 14.17
C PHE A 182 7.50 -23.97 15.49
N PHE A 183 6.83 -22.91 15.92
CA PHE A 183 6.03 -22.94 17.13
C PHE A 183 4.93 -23.99 17.04
N GLY A 184 5.02 -25.04 17.86
CA GLY A 184 4.16 -26.21 17.81
C GLY A 184 2.64 -25.92 17.74
N PRO A 185 2.10 -24.92 18.48
CA PRO A 185 0.68 -24.59 18.41
C PRO A 185 0.18 -24.15 17.01
N TRP A 186 1.03 -23.66 16.13
CA TRP A 186 0.62 -23.28 14.75
C TRP A 186 0.30 -24.50 13.89
N VAL A 187 1.05 -25.57 14.07
CA VAL A 187 0.95 -26.80 13.24
C VAL A 187 0.06 -27.86 13.89
N ASN A 188 -0.37 -27.67 15.13
CA ASN A 188 -1.26 -28.61 15.82
C ASN A 188 -2.64 -28.68 15.13
N GLY A 189 -2.98 -29.90 14.68
CA GLY A 189 -4.25 -30.15 13.99
C GLY A 189 -4.24 -29.83 12.50
N GLN A 190 -3.10 -29.43 11.94
CA GLN A 190 -2.91 -29.24 10.50
C GLN A 190 -2.39 -30.52 9.84
N SER A 191 -2.70 -30.69 8.56
CA SER A 191 -2.26 -31.86 7.79
C SER A 191 -0.81 -31.73 7.33
N SER A 192 -0.32 -30.49 7.17
CA SER A 192 1.03 -30.17 6.70
C SER A 192 1.48 -28.80 7.23
N VAL A 193 2.79 -28.59 7.32
CA VAL A 193 3.39 -27.29 7.63
C VAL A 193 3.04 -26.25 6.56
N SER A 194 2.94 -26.66 5.30
CA SER A 194 2.55 -25.82 4.18
C SER A 194 1.11 -25.28 4.26
N ASP A 195 0.29 -25.80 5.16
CA ASP A 195 -1.04 -25.28 5.44
C ASP A 195 -1.00 -24.02 6.32
N VAL A 196 0.15 -23.75 6.93
CA VAL A 196 0.37 -22.65 7.89
C VAL A 196 1.46 -21.70 7.43
N ILE A 197 2.50 -22.20 6.78
CA ILE A 197 3.70 -21.45 6.40
C ILE A 197 3.95 -21.64 4.91
N SER A 198 4.12 -20.54 4.18
CA SER A 198 4.38 -20.58 2.74
C SER A 198 5.15 -19.35 2.29
N ASP A 199 6.18 -19.53 1.48
CA ASP A 199 6.89 -18.49 0.73
C ASP A 199 6.40 -18.36 -0.72
N ALA A 200 5.26 -18.98 -1.04
CA ALA A 200 4.68 -18.93 -2.37
C ALA A 200 4.17 -17.53 -2.70
N SER A 201 4.59 -17.03 -3.87
CA SER A 201 4.05 -15.78 -4.41
C SER A 201 2.58 -15.94 -4.79
N GLY A 202 1.80 -14.87 -4.57
CA GLY A 202 0.39 -14.86 -4.89
C GLY A 202 -0.11 -13.46 -5.23
N SER A 203 -1.41 -13.34 -5.37
CA SER A 203 -2.07 -12.06 -5.58
C SER A 203 -3.43 -12.02 -4.93
N THR A 204 -3.83 -10.82 -4.52
CA THR A 204 -5.12 -10.57 -3.86
C THR A 204 -5.61 -9.17 -4.17
N TRP A 205 -6.88 -8.92 -3.93
CA TRP A 205 -7.40 -7.56 -3.85
C TRP A 205 -7.20 -7.01 -2.44
N SER A 206 -7.14 -5.70 -2.34
CA SER A 206 -7.14 -4.98 -1.06
C SER A 206 -8.01 -3.74 -1.13
N THR A 207 -8.63 -3.40 -0.01
CA THR A 207 -9.28 -2.10 0.19
C THR A 207 -8.27 -1.13 0.80
N VAL A 208 -8.24 0.07 0.25
CA VAL A 208 -7.34 1.14 0.69
C VAL A 208 -8.17 2.33 1.12
N ALA A 209 -7.87 2.87 2.29
CA ALA A 209 -8.45 4.12 2.78
C ALA A 209 -7.36 5.01 3.34
N SER A 210 -7.46 6.32 3.14
CA SER A 210 -6.50 7.24 3.72
C SER A 210 -7.12 8.58 4.15
N VAL A 211 -6.40 9.24 5.03
CA VAL A 211 -6.63 10.62 5.44
C VAL A 211 -5.34 11.39 5.27
N GLY A 212 -5.41 12.55 4.64
CA GLY A 212 -4.20 13.30 4.36
C GLY A 212 -4.44 14.79 4.18
N VAL A 213 -3.36 15.49 3.89
CA VAL A 213 -3.36 16.91 3.59
C VAL A 213 -2.39 17.20 2.46
N ARG A 214 -2.80 18.05 1.54
CA ARG A 214 -1.92 18.65 0.53
C ARG A 214 -1.52 20.05 0.99
N TYR A 215 -0.26 20.39 0.80
CA TYR A 215 0.29 21.72 1.03
C TYR A 215 0.70 22.32 -0.30
N LYS A 216 0.11 23.46 -0.65
CA LYS A 216 0.44 24.20 -1.87
C LYS A 216 1.83 24.77 -1.80
N LEU A 217 2.77 24.16 -2.53
CA LEU A 217 4.17 24.57 -2.52
C LEU A 217 4.44 25.68 -3.56
N THR A 218 4.02 25.46 -4.81
CA THR A 218 4.14 26.41 -5.92
C THR A 218 2.84 26.43 -6.73
N VAL A 219 2.80 27.22 -7.81
CA VAL A 219 1.66 27.27 -8.74
C VAL A 219 1.40 25.88 -9.35
N VAL A 220 2.47 25.11 -9.59
CA VAL A 220 2.43 23.83 -10.33
C VAL A 220 2.81 22.62 -9.47
N SER A 221 2.90 22.77 -8.14
CA SER A 221 3.27 21.63 -7.29
C SER A 221 2.76 21.73 -5.87
N ASP A 222 2.48 20.56 -5.29
CA ASP A 222 2.05 20.34 -3.92
C ASP A 222 2.96 19.36 -3.20
N LEU A 223 3.09 19.53 -1.89
CA LEU A 223 3.51 18.45 -0.98
C LEU A 223 2.28 17.73 -0.45
N MET A 224 2.40 16.44 -0.19
CA MET A 224 1.33 15.62 0.38
C MET A 224 1.86 14.88 1.61
N LEU A 225 1.05 14.85 2.65
CA LEU A 225 1.18 13.94 3.78
C LEU A 225 -0.10 13.13 3.86
N ASP A 226 0.02 11.80 3.88
CA ASP A 226 -1.10 10.87 3.76
C ASP A 226 -0.86 9.68 4.69
N LEU A 227 -1.78 9.43 5.62
CA LEU A 227 -1.83 8.23 6.44
C LEU A 227 -2.81 7.25 5.82
N ARG A 228 -2.29 6.17 5.28
CA ARG A 228 -3.02 5.13 4.56
C ARG A 228 -3.16 3.87 5.40
N THR A 229 -4.31 3.27 5.36
CA THR A 229 -4.56 1.90 5.79
C THR A 229 -4.96 1.05 4.60
N GLN A 230 -4.43 -0.15 4.51
CA GLN A 230 -4.70 -1.13 3.45
C GLN A 230 -5.04 -2.47 4.08
N TYR A 231 -6.22 -3.01 3.76
CA TYR A 231 -6.69 -4.31 4.21
C TYR A 231 -6.62 -5.30 3.06
N PHE A 232 -5.86 -6.37 3.22
CA PHE A 232 -5.71 -7.42 2.22
C PHE A 232 -6.82 -8.47 2.39
N TYR A 233 -7.33 -9.00 1.27
CA TYR A 233 -8.32 -10.09 1.28
C TYR A 233 -7.65 -11.48 1.23
N SER A 234 -6.40 -11.56 1.66
CA SER A 234 -5.63 -12.79 1.82
C SER A 234 -4.87 -12.73 3.13
N ASN A 235 -4.70 -13.88 3.77
CA ASN A 235 -3.90 -14.07 4.97
C ASN A 235 -2.53 -14.67 4.64
N TRP A 236 -2.09 -14.57 3.38
CA TRP A 236 -0.82 -15.11 2.91
C TRP A 236 0.17 -14.03 2.49
N VAL A 237 -0.14 -12.77 2.77
CA VAL A 237 0.69 -11.64 2.33
C VAL A 237 2.00 -11.58 3.12
N ASP A 238 1.99 -12.09 4.34
CA ASP A 238 3.16 -12.22 5.22
C ASP A 238 3.81 -13.62 5.18
N GLY A 239 3.15 -14.61 4.55
CA GLY A 239 3.62 -15.99 4.44
C GLY A 239 3.27 -16.89 5.63
N LEU A 240 2.51 -16.40 6.62
CA LEU A 240 2.05 -17.13 7.79
C LEU A 240 0.52 -17.10 7.86
N ASN A 241 -0.11 -18.27 8.04
CA ASN A 241 -1.57 -18.38 8.14
C ASN A 241 -1.94 -19.40 9.21
N HIS A 242 -1.74 -19.06 10.47
CA HIS A 242 -2.07 -19.93 11.57
C HIS A 242 -3.52 -19.72 12.08
N THR A 243 -4.05 -20.74 12.74
CA THR A 243 -5.46 -20.78 13.17
C THR A 243 -5.68 -20.33 14.62
N LEU A 244 -4.66 -19.83 15.30
CA LEU A 244 -4.78 -19.38 16.68
C LEU A 244 -5.73 -18.17 16.79
N ALA A 245 -6.64 -18.21 17.77
CA ALA A 245 -7.69 -17.20 17.93
C ALA A 245 -7.15 -15.79 18.19
N SER A 246 -5.94 -15.67 18.73
CA SER A 246 -5.28 -14.39 19.00
C SER A 246 -4.92 -13.59 17.76
N ASN A 247 -4.84 -14.25 16.60
CA ASN A 247 -4.35 -13.64 15.36
C ASN A 247 -5.13 -14.06 14.11
N LYS A 248 -6.37 -14.51 14.27
CA LYS A 248 -7.21 -14.98 13.17
C LYS A 248 -7.89 -13.81 12.45
N ALA A 249 -7.14 -13.08 11.65
CA ALA A 249 -7.70 -12.06 10.75
C ALA A 249 -6.74 -11.80 9.60
N ASN A 250 -7.23 -11.27 8.49
CA ASN A 250 -6.38 -10.91 7.34
C ASN A 250 -5.40 -9.77 7.70
N ASP A 251 -4.36 -9.66 6.90
CA ASP A 251 -3.27 -8.71 7.09
C ASP A 251 -3.69 -7.27 6.80
N TRP A 252 -3.05 -6.36 7.52
CA TRP A 252 -3.22 -4.91 7.37
C TRP A 252 -1.87 -4.24 7.19
N LEU A 253 -1.83 -3.21 6.36
CA LEU A 253 -0.68 -2.34 6.18
C LEU A 253 -1.08 -0.91 6.55
N LEU A 254 -0.31 -0.28 7.40
CA LEU A 254 -0.35 1.15 7.67
C LEU A 254 0.84 1.81 6.98
N TRP A 255 0.59 2.88 6.22
CA TRP A 255 1.63 3.58 5.47
C TRP A 255 1.52 5.09 5.67
N LEU A 256 2.56 5.69 6.22
CA LEU A 256 2.70 7.15 6.27
C LEU A 256 3.44 7.63 5.02
N ASN A 257 2.68 8.18 4.06
CA ASN A 257 3.21 8.66 2.80
C ASN A 257 3.60 10.12 2.86
N PHE A 258 4.81 10.41 2.38
CA PHE A 258 5.24 11.75 1.98
C PHE A 258 5.25 11.81 0.46
N GLY A 259 4.54 12.78 -0.12
CA GLY A 259 4.38 12.90 -1.56
C GLY A 259 4.83 14.26 -2.09
N TYR A 260 5.32 14.24 -3.32
CA TYR A 260 5.50 15.44 -4.15
C TYR A 260 4.66 15.27 -5.41
N ILE A 261 3.74 16.20 -5.66
CA ILE A 261 2.79 16.17 -6.76
C ILE A 261 3.10 17.35 -7.68
N TYR A 262 3.18 17.07 -8.98
CA TYR A 262 3.42 18.06 -10.03
C TYR A 262 2.23 18.10 -10.98
N TYR A 263 1.81 19.30 -11.39
CA TYR A 263 0.73 19.52 -12.34
C TYR A 263 1.29 19.50 -13.75
N LEU A 264 0.65 18.75 -14.63
CA LEU A 264 1.10 18.58 -16.02
C LEU A 264 0.55 19.64 -16.96
N ASP A 265 -0.49 20.36 -16.54
CA ASP A 265 -1.22 21.39 -17.32
C ASP A 265 -1.00 22.78 -16.76
#